data_8947824024244af41ccf40d23e39c035
#
_entry.id   8947824024244af41ccf40d23e39c035
#
_cell.length_a   1.000
_cell.length_b   1.000
_cell.length_c   1.000
_cell.angle_alpha   90.00
_cell.angle_beta   90.00
_cell.angle_gamma   90.00
#
_symmetry.space_group_name_H-M   'P 1'
#
loop_
_entity.id
_entity.type
_entity.pdbx_description
1 polymer ?
#
loop_
_entity_poly.entity_id
_entity_poly.type
_entity_poly.pdbx_seq_one_letter_code
_entity_poly.pdbx_strand_id
1 'polypeptide(L)'
;WLPIFKANCIAPLLLTQLLYRNFLLGNQKKIVFISSKPASITENTGGSMYMSRSSRSALNQVIKSLSVDLIKEGISVASISPGWVKTDSGGINALIDVHTSVTGIKKIINELRLENTGKFWDYNGELIPW
;
A
#
# COMPACT_ATOMS: atom_id res chain seq x y z
N TRP A 1 -8.25 -17.00 8.80
CA TRP A 1 -8.11 -16.41 7.45
C TRP A 1 -9.11 -15.27 7.22
N LEU A 2 -10.42 -15.52 7.33
CA LEU A 2 -11.44 -14.53 6.98
C LEU A 2 -11.28 -13.16 7.69
N PRO A 3 -11.03 -13.07 9.01
CA PRO A 3 -10.82 -11.77 9.64
C PRO A 3 -9.64 -10.99 9.08
N ILE A 4 -8.55 -11.69 8.73
CA ILE A 4 -7.36 -11.06 8.15
C ILE A 4 -7.65 -10.54 6.73
N PHE A 5 -8.36 -11.30 5.90
CA PHE A 5 -8.79 -10.83 4.58
C PHE A 5 -9.78 -9.67 4.67
N LYS A 6 -10.70 -9.71 5.64
CA LYS A 6 -11.59 -8.57 5.90
C LYS A 6 -10.82 -7.30 6.21
N ALA A 7 -9.85 -7.37 7.12
CA ALA A 7 -9.07 -6.22 7.54
C ALA A 7 -8.09 -5.74 6.47
N ASN A 8 -7.35 -6.65 5.85
CA ASN A 8 -6.23 -6.29 4.96
C ASN A 8 -6.65 -5.99 3.52
N CYS A 9 -7.76 -6.57 3.04
CA CYS A 9 -8.16 -6.49 1.64
C CYS A 9 -9.56 -5.88 1.45
N ILE A 10 -10.58 -6.44 2.11
CA ILE A 10 -11.96 -6.06 1.86
C ILE A 10 -12.27 -4.67 2.43
N ALA A 11 -11.92 -4.41 3.68
CA ALA A 11 -12.22 -3.13 4.32
C ALA A 11 -11.55 -1.93 3.61
N PRO A 12 -10.27 -1.99 3.18
CA PRO A 12 -9.68 -0.91 2.38
C PRO A 12 -10.43 -0.63 1.08
N LEU A 13 -10.91 -1.66 0.38
CA LEU A 13 -11.72 -1.47 -0.84
C LEU A 13 -13.06 -0.81 -0.52
N LEU A 14 -13.80 -1.33 0.47
CA LEU A 14 -15.08 -0.77 0.86
C LEU A 14 -14.96 0.68 1.34
N LEU A 15 -13.92 0.98 2.11
CA LEU A 15 -13.64 2.35 2.54
C LEU A 15 -13.38 3.28 1.34
N THR A 16 -12.62 2.81 0.36
CA THR A 16 -12.38 3.58 -0.87
C THR A 16 -13.68 3.85 -1.62
N GLN A 17 -14.56 2.86 -1.73
CA GLN A 17 -15.87 3.02 -2.37
C GLN A 17 -16.76 4.01 -1.61
N LEU A 18 -16.80 3.94 -0.28
CA LEU A 18 -17.57 4.85 0.56
C LEU A 18 -17.08 6.30 0.45
N LEU A 19 -15.77 6.49 0.33
CA LEU A 19 -15.14 7.82 0.23
C LEU A 19 -14.99 8.31 -1.21
N TYR A 20 -15.49 7.58 -2.21
CA TYR A 20 -15.28 7.90 -3.61
C TYR A 20 -15.66 9.35 -3.98
N ARG A 21 -16.82 9.83 -3.53
CA ARG A 21 -17.25 11.21 -3.75
C ARG A 21 -16.31 12.23 -3.13
N ASN A 22 -15.73 11.92 -1.97
CA ASN A 22 -14.76 12.78 -1.30
C ASN A 22 -13.47 12.91 -2.12
N PHE A 23 -12.99 11.82 -2.73
CA PHE A 23 -11.84 11.86 -3.63
C PHE A 23 -12.10 12.69 -4.89
N LEU A 24 -13.30 12.59 -5.48
CA LEU A 24 -13.67 13.40 -6.65
C LEU A 24 -13.65 14.90 -6.34
N LEU A 25 -14.13 15.29 -5.15
CA LEU A 25 -14.20 16.68 -4.70
C LEU A 25 -12.87 17.21 -4.16
N GLY A 26 -11.95 16.31 -3.82
CA GLY A 26 -10.65 16.65 -3.26
C GLY A 26 -9.70 17.29 -4.27
N ASN A 27 -8.83 18.18 -3.78
CA ASN A 27 -7.87 18.89 -4.62
C ASN A 27 -6.65 18.03 -4.98
N GLN A 28 -6.21 17.13 -4.07
CA GLN A 28 -5.00 16.33 -4.29
C GLN A 28 -5.25 15.03 -5.04
N LYS A 29 -6.44 14.44 -4.91
CA LYS A 29 -6.88 13.22 -5.60
C LYS A 29 -5.86 12.08 -5.53
N LYS A 30 -5.43 11.74 -4.31
CA LYS A 30 -4.46 10.68 -4.05
C LYS A 30 -5.04 9.67 -3.07
N ILE A 31 -4.87 8.38 -3.36
CA ILE A 31 -5.20 7.27 -2.48
C ILE A 31 -3.95 6.43 -2.27
N VAL A 32 -3.55 6.26 -1.02
CA VAL A 32 -2.38 5.48 -0.67
C VAL A 32 -2.77 4.39 0.32
N PHE A 33 -2.37 3.18 0.00
CA PHE A 33 -2.55 2.02 0.86
C PHE A 33 -1.22 1.62 1.47
N ILE A 34 -1.20 1.45 2.78
CA ILE A 34 -0.04 0.90 3.47
C ILE A 34 -0.12 -0.62 3.39
N SER A 35 0.72 -1.19 2.55
CA SER A 35 0.86 -2.64 2.37
C SER A 35 2.08 -3.15 3.16
N SER A 36 2.86 -4.05 2.60
CA SER A 36 4.05 -4.60 3.22
C SER A 36 4.88 -5.31 2.15
N LYS A 37 6.19 -5.27 2.24
CA LYS A 37 7.09 -5.99 1.30
C LYS A 37 6.74 -7.47 1.12
N PRO A 38 6.35 -8.24 2.18
CA PRO A 38 5.83 -9.60 2.04
C PRO A 38 4.61 -9.78 1.12
N ALA A 39 3.94 -8.70 0.68
CA ALA A 39 2.87 -8.76 -0.31
C ALA A 39 3.38 -9.01 -1.74
N SER A 40 4.65 -8.80 -2.01
CA SER A 40 5.25 -9.13 -3.30
C SER A 40 5.31 -10.65 -3.48
N ILE A 41 4.73 -11.12 -4.58
CA ILE A 41 4.82 -12.52 -5.01
C ILE A 41 6.22 -12.78 -5.57
N THR A 42 6.73 -11.84 -6.35
CA THR A 42 8.05 -11.93 -7.00
C THR A 42 9.19 -12.03 -5.99
N GLU A 43 9.13 -11.26 -4.90
CA GLU A 43 10.20 -11.26 -3.88
C GLU A 43 10.02 -12.36 -2.81
N ASN A 44 9.05 -13.23 -2.95
CA ASN A 44 8.80 -14.29 -1.98
C ASN A 44 9.78 -15.47 -2.14
N THR A 45 10.97 -15.33 -1.61
CA THR A 45 11.99 -16.38 -1.61
C THR A 45 11.98 -17.25 -0.33
N GLY A 46 11.33 -16.78 0.75
CA GLY A 46 11.38 -17.43 2.06
C GLY A 46 10.12 -18.24 2.43
N GLY A 47 9.05 -18.14 1.66
CA GLY A 47 7.78 -18.83 1.97
C GLY A 47 7.14 -18.34 3.27
N SER A 48 6.42 -19.24 3.96
CA SER A 48 5.72 -19.00 5.24
C SER A 48 4.74 -17.80 5.23
N MET A 49 4.24 -17.39 6.38
CA MET A 49 3.34 -16.23 6.56
C MET A 49 2.11 -16.24 5.62
N TYR A 50 1.56 -17.41 5.29
CA TYR A 50 0.52 -17.60 4.26
C TYR A 50 -0.65 -16.61 4.36
N MET A 51 -1.20 -16.40 5.56
CA MET A 51 -2.34 -15.50 5.77
C MET A 51 -1.97 -14.02 5.51
N SER A 52 -0.82 -13.60 5.99
CA SER A 52 -0.34 -12.22 5.81
C SER A 52 0.02 -11.96 4.34
N ARG A 53 0.80 -12.85 3.73
CA ARG A 53 1.21 -12.71 2.33
C ARG A 53 0.01 -12.71 1.41
N SER A 54 -0.86 -13.74 1.48
CA SER A 54 -2.00 -13.86 0.58
C SER A 54 -2.99 -12.71 0.70
N SER A 55 -3.32 -12.27 1.93
CA SER A 55 -4.25 -11.15 2.12
C SER A 55 -3.68 -9.81 1.62
N ARG A 56 -2.38 -9.59 1.75
CA ARG A 56 -1.72 -8.36 1.27
C ARG A 56 -1.43 -8.38 -0.22
N SER A 57 -1.15 -9.56 -0.80
CA SER A 57 -1.09 -9.70 -2.27
C SER A 57 -2.47 -9.47 -2.90
N ALA A 58 -3.55 -9.94 -2.24
CA ALA A 58 -4.92 -9.62 -2.65
C ALA A 58 -5.20 -8.11 -2.58
N LEU A 59 -4.76 -7.42 -1.52
CA LEU A 59 -4.83 -5.97 -1.45
C LEU A 59 -4.05 -5.30 -2.59
N ASN A 60 -2.84 -5.76 -2.90
CA ASN A 60 -2.04 -5.23 -4.00
C ASN A 60 -2.76 -5.37 -5.34
N GLN A 61 -3.46 -6.49 -5.58
CA GLN A 61 -4.30 -6.65 -6.77
C GLN A 61 -5.47 -5.65 -6.79
N VAL A 62 -6.13 -5.42 -5.66
CA VAL A 62 -7.19 -4.41 -5.52
C VAL A 62 -6.65 -3.02 -5.84
N ILE A 63 -5.48 -2.66 -5.29
CA ILE A 63 -4.82 -1.37 -5.52
C ILE A 63 -4.51 -1.18 -7.01
N LYS A 64 -3.98 -2.22 -7.65
CA LYS A 64 -3.70 -2.18 -9.09
C LYS A 64 -4.96 -1.96 -9.92
N SER A 65 -6.05 -2.66 -9.61
CA SER A 65 -7.34 -2.47 -10.27
C SER A 65 -7.89 -1.06 -10.07
N LEU A 66 -7.90 -0.56 -8.83
CA LEU A 66 -8.31 0.81 -8.51
C LEU A 66 -7.51 1.85 -9.28
N SER A 67 -6.20 1.65 -9.46
CA SER A 67 -5.35 2.59 -10.20
C SER A 67 -5.73 2.68 -11.69
N VAL A 68 -6.24 1.59 -12.27
CA VAL A 68 -6.73 1.55 -13.65
C VAL A 68 -8.11 2.20 -13.75
N ASP A 69 -9.00 1.85 -12.83
CA ASP A 69 -10.39 2.34 -12.84
C ASP A 69 -10.46 3.86 -12.61
N LEU A 70 -9.64 4.39 -11.68
CA LEU A 70 -9.72 5.75 -11.19
C LEU A 70 -8.84 6.76 -11.97
N ILE A 71 -8.04 6.30 -12.92
CA ILE A 71 -7.13 7.18 -13.68
C ILE A 71 -7.90 8.26 -14.47
N LYS A 72 -9.06 7.90 -15.02
CA LYS A 72 -9.93 8.82 -15.78
C LYS A 72 -10.51 9.92 -14.90
N GLU A 73 -10.62 9.69 -13.61
CA GLU A 73 -11.10 10.65 -12.61
C GLU A 73 -9.96 11.57 -12.10
N GLY A 74 -8.75 11.37 -12.61
CA GLY A 74 -7.58 12.11 -12.16
C GLY A 74 -7.08 11.69 -10.78
N ILE A 75 -7.44 10.49 -10.29
CA ILE A 75 -7.05 9.98 -8.97
C ILE A 75 -5.84 9.07 -9.12
N SER A 76 -4.77 9.41 -8.40
CA SER A 76 -3.55 8.60 -8.31
C SER A 76 -3.66 7.61 -7.15
N VAL A 77 -3.30 6.35 -7.39
CA VAL A 77 -3.37 5.27 -6.39
C VAL A 77 -2.01 4.61 -6.25
N ALA A 78 -1.57 4.36 -5.02
CA ALA A 78 -0.29 3.68 -4.77
C ALA A 78 -0.38 2.69 -3.60
N SER A 79 0.46 1.64 -3.68
CA SER A 79 0.78 0.75 -2.57
C SER A 79 2.14 1.16 -2.00
N ILE A 80 2.27 1.23 -0.67
CA ILE A 80 3.55 1.55 -0.02
C ILE A 80 3.82 0.52 1.09
N SER A 81 5.01 -0.05 1.07
CA SER A 81 5.58 -0.80 2.19
C SER A 81 6.24 0.19 3.15
N PRO A 82 5.88 0.18 4.44
CA PRO A 82 6.48 1.07 5.44
C PRO A 82 7.92 0.66 5.83
N GLY A 83 8.43 -0.45 5.30
CA GLY A 83 9.65 -1.08 5.78
C GLY A 83 9.42 -1.92 7.05
N TRP A 84 10.49 -2.46 7.62
CA TRP A 84 10.45 -3.15 8.91
C TRP A 84 10.77 -2.15 10.02
N VAL A 85 9.72 -1.64 10.65
CA VAL A 85 9.75 -0.48 11.55
C VAL A 85 9.74 -0.89 13.01
N LYS A 86 10.56 -0.26 13.84
CA LYS A 86 10.61 -0.41 15.31
C LYS A 86 9.31 0.10 15.93
N THR A 87 8.36 -0.80 16.09
CA THR A 87 7.04 -0.64 16.69
C THR A 87 6.74 -1.87 17.53
N ASP A 88 5.65 -1.86 18.27
CA ASP A 88 5.19 -3.05 19.01
C ASP A 88 5.05 -4.28 18.11
N SER A 89 4.59 -4.09 16.89
CA SER A 89 4.46 -5.17 15.90
C SER A 89 5.77 -5.55 15.23
N GLY A 90 6.64 -4.59 14.94
CA GLY A 90 7.93 -4.84 14.28
C GLY A 90 9.02 -5.40 15.20
N GLY A 91 8.90 -5.12 16.48
CA GLY A 91 9.86 -5.55 17.51
C GLY A 91 11.15 -4.72 17.52
N ILE A 92 11.98 -5.02 18.52
CA ILE A 92 13.23 -4.26 18.78
C ILE A 92 14.29 -4.48 17.70
N ASN A 93 14.23 -5.61 17.01
CA ASN A 93 15.19 -5.97 15.95
C ASN A 93 14.85 -5.36 14.59
N ALA A 94 13.78 -4.58 14.49
CA ALA A 94 13.40 -3.94 13.25
C ALA A 94 14.50 -2.99 12.75
N LEU A 95 14.57 -2.83 11.42
CA LEU A 95 15.71 -2.19 10.76
C LEU A 95 15.70 -0.66 10.84
N ILE A 96 14.50 -0.07 10.88
CA ILE A 96 14.35 1.40 10.83
C ILE A 96 13.43 1.89 11.94
N ASP A 97 13.56 3.16 12.27
CA ASP A 97 12.67 3.84 13.20
C ASP A 97 11.41 4.39 12.49
N VAL A 98 10.42 4.82 13.26
CA VAL A 98 9.17 5.38 12.78
C VAL A 98 9.41 6.65 11.96
N HIS A 99 10.34 7.51 12.40
CA HIS A 99 10.64 8.77 11.72
C HIS A 99 11.15 8.54 10.29
N THR A 100 12.09 7.63 10.12
CA THR A 100 12.66 7.25 8.82
C THR A 100 11.57 6.71 7.89
N SER A 101 10.73 5.79 8.37
CA SER A 101 9.62 5.22 7.60
C SER A 101 8.63 6.30 7.16
N VAL A 102 8.14 7.11 8.08
CA VAL A 102 7.11 8.14 7.80
C VAL A 102 7.65 9.24 6.87
N THR A 103 8.91 9.64 7.05
CA THR A 103 9.55 10.63 6.16
C THR A 103 9.59 10.14 4.72
N GLY A 104 9.99 8.89 4.51
CA GLY A 104 9.99 8.27 3.19
C GLY A 104 8.60 8.13 2.58
N ILE A 105 7.64 7.63 3.34
CA ILE A 105 6.24 7.53 2.90
C ILE A 105 5.69 8.90 2.49
N LYS A 106 5.92 9.93 3.31
CA LYS A 106 5.48 11.31 3.01
C LYS A 106 6.07 11.83 1.71
N LYS A 107 7.35 11.56 1.43
CA LYS A 107 8.00 11.92 0.18
C LYS A 107 7.30 11.27 -1.01
N ILE A 108 7.05 9.96 -0.95
CA ILE A 108 6.35 9.21 -2.01
C ILE A 108 4.95 9.79 -2.23
N ILE A 109 4.18 10.07 -1.18
CA ILE A 109 2.85 10.68 -1.28
C ILE A 109 2.93 12.04 -1.98
N ASN A 110 3.91 12.88 -1.65
CA ASN A 110 4.07 14.19 -2.25
C ASN A 110 4.40 14.09 -3.75
N GLU A 111 5.19 13.10 -4.15
CA GLU A 111 5.64 12.85 -5.52
C GLU A 111 4.64 12.00 -6.34
N LEU A 112 3.61 11.44 -5.71
CA LEU A 112 2.60 10.63 -6.40
C LEU A 112 1.81 11.49 -7.40
N ARG A 113 1.76 11.02 -8.65
CA ARG A 113 1.08 11.65 -9.80
C ARG A 113 0.41 10.56 -10.65
N LEU A 114 -0.37 10.95 -11.64
CA LEU A 114 -1.01 10.01 -12.57
C LEU A 114 0.03 9.19 -13.36
N GLU A 115 1.18 9.76 -13.69
CA GLU A 115 2.24 9.10 -14.46
C GLU A 115 2.90 7.94 -13.69
N ASN A 116 2.82 7.97 -12.36
CA ASN A 116 3.38 6.93 -11.50
C ASN A 116 2.35 6.19 -10.65
N THR A 117 1.04 6.34 -10.99
CA THR A 117 -0.05 5.61 -10.35
C THR A 117 0.06 4.09 -10.55
N GLY A 118 -0.52 3.31 -9.67
CA GLY A 118 -0.57 1.85 -9.77
C GLY A 118 0.78 1.16 -9.59
N LYS A 119 1.67 1.76 -8.79
CA LYS A 119 2.97 1.16 -8.45
C LYS A 119 3.01 0.77 -6.97
N PHE A 120 3.88 -0.18 -6.65
CA PHE A 120 4.18 -0.61 -5.31
C PHE A 120 5.59 -0.11 -4.91
N TRP A 121 5.65 0.67 -3.86
CA TRP A 121 6.84 1.36 -3.39
C TRP A 121 7.32 0.82 -2.05
N ASP A 122 8.61 0.78 -1.83
CA ASP A 122 9.16 0.73 -0.48
C ASP A 122 9.29 2.15 0.10
N TYR A 123 9.33 2.29 1.42
CA TYR A 123 9.45 3.58 2.11
C TYR A 123 10.62 4.44 1.61
N ASN A 124 11.70 3.83 1.13
CA ASN A 124 12.89 4.52 0.62
C ASN A 124 12.74 5.06 -0.82
N GLY A 125 11.59 4.82 -1.47
CA GLY A 125 11.31 5.27 -2.83
C GLY A 125 11.69 4.26 -3.92
N GLU A 126 12.17 3.08 -3.56
CA GLU A 126 12.42 1.99 -4.51
C GLU A 126 11.11 1.31 -4.91
N LEU A 127 11.05 0.81 -6.13
CA LEU A 127 9.90 0.02 -6.60
C LEU A 127 10.04 -1.43 -6.11
N ILE A 128 8.95 -1.95 -5.56
CA ILE A 128 8.81 -3.36 -5.24
C ILE A 128 8.00 -4.01 -6.38
N PRO A 129 8.46 -5.11 -6.97
CA PRO A 129 7.64 -5.86 -7.92
C PRO A 129 6.42 -6.46 -7.21
N TRP A 130 5.32 -6.62 -7.96
CA TRP A 130 4.06 -7.19 -7.43
C TRP A 130 4.16 -8.64 -6.98
#